data_9862cf898932e9dbbc0b62483fb20460
#
_entry.id   9862cf898932e9dbbc0b62483fb20460
#
_cell.length_a   1.000
_cell.length_b   1.000
_cell.length_c   1.000
_cell.angle_alpha   90.00
_cell.angle_beta   90.00
_cell.angle_gamma   90.00
#
_symmetry.space_group_name_H-M   'P 1'
#
loop_
_entity.id
_entity.type
_entity.pdbx_description
1 polymer ?
#
loop_
_entity_poly.entity_id
_entity_poly.type
_entity_poly.pdbx_seq_one_letter_code
_entity_poly.pdbx_strand_id
1 'polypeptide(L)'
;MKRWTILISPIAFLMSPLALTFSAETPPKIINVAVPAVSLLQAPLFVAIDAGSFKKYGMDVRYVLTGARTIQALVGGSVQFAQGVSSRTVPSAVLGGADAILIANFVDKLLFTMHGVPEINSMQDLKGKVVGVSGIGGSTDFASRLALREAGLVPDKDVAIRGVGGVAETVVAMKAKVIHAGTLSPPSSFVAQKAGFKILFDMSTLGVDYVSSGLGVKKAALAANREQSKQFLMAMIEGEKILKTDEEFSLRVLAKHTRISDREVLRQSYNYMRPYFLKLPYPSFRSIKDTLDILARDIPKAKDADPKDFIDNSVLKEIEASGYIESVYGK
;
A
#
# COMPACT_ATOMS: atom_id res chain seq x y z
N MET A 1 99.38 12.10 17.80
CA MET A 1 97.99 11.94 18.35
C MET A 1 96.98 12.53 17.34
N LYS A 2 96.37 11.65 16.53
CA LYS A 2 95.34 12.12 15.53
C LYS A 2 93.97 11.92 16.12
N ARG A 3 93.22 13.02 16.29
CA ARG A 3 91.80 13.04 16.72
C ARG A 3 90.87 12.81 15.49
N TRP A 4 90.13 11.79 15.53
CA TRP A 4 89.04 11.55 14.52
C TRP A 4 87.73 12.13 15.07
N THR A 5 87.18 13.07 14.31
CA THR A 5 85.91 13.66 14.58
C THR A 5 84.81 12.91 13.77
N ILE A 6 83.92 12.20 14.43
CA ILE A 6 82.78 11.50 13.79
C ILE A 6 81.68 12.51 13.66
N LEU A 7 81.25 12.84 12.44
CA LEU A 7 80.00 13.61 12.11
C LEU A 7 78.81 12.64 12.07
N ILE A 8 77.98 12.80 13.06
CA ILE A 8 76.65 12.13 13.08
C ILE A 8 75.62 13.07 12.42
N SER A 9 75.12 12.68 11.25
CA SER A 9 74.04 13.39 10.55
C SER A 9 72.72 12.88 11.05
N PRO A 10 71.76 13.73 11.51
CA PRO A 10 70.41 13.29 11.90
C PRO A 10 69.53 13.08 10.66
N ILE A 11 69.13 11.83 10.41
CA ILE A 11 68.09 11.52 9.44
C ILE A 11 66.75 11.87 10.09
N ALA A 12 66.13 12.98 9.64
CA ALA A 12 64.77 13.34 10.01
C ALA A 12 63.78 12.44 9.25
N PHE A 13 63.14 11.53 9.97
CA PHE A 13 62.06 10.68 9.46
C PHE A 13 60.77 11.53 9.43
N LEU A 14 60.40 12.03 8.26
CA LEU A 14 59.13 12.69 8.01
C LEU A 14 57.99 11.65 8.04
N MET A 15 57.38 11.42 9.21
CA MET A 15 56.12 10.70 9.30
C MET A 15 54.97 11.63 8.84
N SER A 16 54.52 11.48 7.59
CA SER A 16 53.26 12.07 7.15
C SER A 16 52.07 11.39 7.85
N PRO A 17 51.24 12.11 8.56
CA PRO A 17 50.03 11.51 9.12
C PRO A 17 49.07 11.18 7.97
N LEU A 18 48.80 9.89 7.77
CA LEU A 18 47.75 9.40 6.90
C LEU A 18 46.40 9.76 7.58
N ALA A 19 45.84 10.89 7.23
CA ALA A 19 44.51 11.29 7.69
C ALA A 19 43.49 10.33 7.08
N LEU A 20 43.07 9.33 7.85
CA LEU A 20 41.88 8.53 7.55
C LEU A 20 40.69 9.46 7.65
N THR A 21 40.23 9.99 6.52
CA THR A 21 38.94 10.68 6.43
C THR A 21 37.83 9.65 6.62
N PHE A 22 37.37 9.48 7.84
CA PHE A 22 36.05 8.87 8.11
C PHE A 22 35.00 9.79 7.50
N SER A 23 34.48 9.40 6.34
CA SER A 23 33.25 10.02 5.83
C SER A 23 32.14 9.67 6.81
N ALA A 24 31.68 10.64 7.60
CA ALA A 24 30.54 10.48 8.48
C ALA A 24 29.33 10.21 7.57
N GLU A 25 28.83 8.98 7.53
CA GLU A 25 27.58 8.67 6.85
C GLU A 25 26.48 9.52 7.47
N THR A 26 25.83 10.32 6.63
CA THR A 26 24.65 11.09 7.04
C THR A 26 23.59 10.12 7.55
N PRO A 27 23.03 10.30 8.77
CA PRO A 27 22.03 9.40 9.28
C PRO A 27 20.83 9.32 8.34
N PRO A 28 20.23 8.13 8.13
CA PRO A 28 19.13 7.98 7.20
C PRO A 28 17.94 8.84 7.60
N LYS A 29 17.29 9.45 6.61
CA LYS A 29 16.09 10.26 6.80
C LYS A 29 14.91 9.36 7.18
N ILE A 30 14.30 9.60 8.34
CA ILE A 30 13.09 8.86 8.75
C ILE A 30 11.92 9.28 7.87
N ILE A 31 11.27 8.31 7.25
CA ILE A 31 10.08 8.48 6.43
C ILE A 31 8.94 7.67 7.03
N ASN A 32 7.90 8.36 7.49
CA ASN A 32 6.70 7.71 8.00
C ASN A 32 5.68 7.52 6.88
N VAL A 33 5.10 6.33 6.81
CA VAL A 33 4.10 5.93 5.80
C VAL A 33 2.83 5.49 6.52
N ALA A 34 1.70 6.13 6.25
CA ALA A 34 0.41 5.64 6.72
C ALA A 34 -0.07 4.47 5.86
N VAL A 35 -0.57 3.41 6.50
CA VAL A 35 -1.23 2.29 5.82
C VAL A 35 -2.57 1.97 6.48
N PRO A 36 -3.63 1.63 5.69
CA PRO A 36 -4.96 1.37 6.26
C PRO A 36 -5.06 0.03 6.98
N ALA A 37 -4.30 -0.95 6.56
CA ALA A 37 -4.32 -2.30 7.12
C ALA A 37 -3.04 -3.06 6.77
N VAL A 38 -2.79 -4.16 7.44
CA VAL A 38 -1.78 -5.14 7.01
C VAL A 38 -2.45 -6.17 6.11
N SER A 39 -2.25 -6.03 4.81
CA SER A 39 -2.74 -6.97 3.80
C SER A 39 -1.72 -7.11 2.66
N LEU A 40 -1.96 -8.05 1.74
CA LEU A 40 -1.10 -8.20 0.57
C LEU A 40 -1.14 -6.99 -0.38
N LEU A 41 -2.16 -6.15 -0.31
CA LEU A 41 -2.20 -4.90 -1.06
C LEU A 41 -1.04 -3.94 -0.69
N GLN A 42 -0.46 -4.09 0.51
CA GLN A 42 0.71 -3.34 0.98
C GLN A 42 2.03 -4.12 0.84
N ALA A 43 2.00 -5.31 0.26
CA ALA A 43 3.17 -6.18 0.15
C ALA A 43 4.39 -5.51 -0.53
N PRO A 44 4.26 -4.70 -1.61
CA PRO A 44 5.41 -4.00 -2.19
C PRO A 44 6.16 -3.14 -1.18
N LEU A 45 5.45 -2.42 -0.28
CA LEU A 45 6.04 -1.62 0.79
C LEU A 45 6.79 -2.49 1.80
N PHE A 46 6.16 -3.57 2.28
CA PHE A 46 6.75 -4.44 3.29
C PHE A 46 8.01 -5.13 2.75
N VAL A 47 7.96 -5.61 1.51
CA VAL A 47 9.10 -6.23 0.84
C VAL A 47 10.22 -5.21 0.61
N ALA A 48 9.93 -3.99 0.17
CA ALA A 48 10.93 -2.94 0.00
C ALA A 48 11.62 -2.56 1.32
N ILE A 49 10.88 -2.51 2.44
CA ILE A 49 11.43 -2.26 3.78
C ILE A 49 12.39 -3.39 4.17
N ASP A 50 11.95 -4.64 4.12
CA ASP A 50 12.72 -5.78 4.61
C ASP A 50 13.90 -6.15 3.68
N ALA A 51 13.79 -5.88 2.39
CA ALA A 51 14.88 -6.00 1.43
C ALA A 51 15.92 -4.86 1.53
N GLY A 52 15.61 -3.81 2.29
CA GLY A 52 16.50 -2.67 2.42
C GLY A 52 16.52 -1.75 1.19
N SER A 53 15.55 -1.84 0.28
CA SER A 53 15.51 -1.03 -0.95
C SER A 53 15.51 0.47 -0.65
N PHE A 54 14.84 0.91 0.41
CA PHE A 54 14.83 2.33 0.83
C PHE A 54 16.19 2.82 1.35
N LYS A 55 16.97 1.93 1.98
CA LYS A 55 18.29 2.28 2.54
C LYS A 55 19.26 2.73 1.46
N LYS A 56 19.16 2.20 0.23
CA LYS A 56 19.97 2.62 -0.93
C LYS A 56 19.84 4.12 -1.23
N TYR A 57 18.71 4.71 -0.82
CA TYR A 57 18.39 6.13 -1.01
C TYR A 57 18.47 6.94 0.29
N GLY A 58 19.15 6.41 1.31
CA GLY A 58 19.32 7.09 2.61
C GLY A 58 18.02 7.25 3.41
N MET A 59 17.00 6.39 3.17
CA MET A 59 15.71 6.45 3.87
C MET A 59 15.57 5.31 4.88
N ASP A 60 15.15 5.63 6.12
CA ASP A 60 14.62 4.71 7.13
C ASP A 60 13.10 4.78 7.10
N VAL A 61 12.46 3.85 6.38
CA VAL A 61 11.01 3.86 6.17
C VAL A 61 10.30 3.07 7.27
N ARG A 62 9.34 3.74 7.91
CA ARG A 62 8.50 3.17 8.97
C ARG A 62 7.04 3.34 8.60
N TYR A 63 6.23 2.31 8.77
CA TYR A 63 4.79 2.43 8.53
C TYR A 63 3.99 2.48 9.84
N VAL A 64 2.86 3.17 9.78
CA VAL A 64 1.91 3.33 10.88
C VAL A 64 0.54 2.86 10.41
N LEU A 65 -0.10 1.99 11.19
CA LEU A 65 -1.47 1.55 10.93
C LEU A 65 -2.45 2.67 11.33
N THR A 66 -3.22 3.15 10.37
CA THR A 66 -4.12 4.29 10.55
C THR A 66 -5.59 3.98 10.24
N GLY A 67 -5.88 2.76 9.75
CA GLY A 67 -7.24 2.34 9.41
C GLY A 67 -7.87 3.27 8.37
N ALA A 68 -9.10 3.67 8.59
CA ALA A 68 -9.81 4.61 7.72
C ALA A 68 -9.24 6.04 7.72
N ARG A 69 -8.29 6.36 8.63
CA ARG A 69 -7.72 7.71 8.79
C ARG A 69 -6.43 7.92 7.99
N THR A 70 -6.12 7.03 7.03
CA THR A 70 -4.86 7.08 6.26
C THR A 70 -4.69 8.40 5.50
N ILE A 71 -5.73 8.89 4.85
CA ILE A 71 -5.69 10.19 4.16
C ILE A 71 -5.61 11.35 5.14
N GLN A 72 -6.30 11.31 6.27
CA GLN A 72 -6.23 12.35 7.29
C GLN A 72 -4.83 12.46 7.88
N ALA A 73 -4.14 11.34 8.11
CA ALA A 73 -2.75 11.33 8.57
C ALA A 73 -1.81 12.00 7.55
N LEU A 74 -2.01 11.74 6.24
CA LEU A 74 -1.25 12.37 5.17
C LEU A 74 -1.51 13.88 5.11
N VAL A 75 -2.76 14.29 5.03
CA VAL A 75 -3.17 15.71 4.91
C VAL A 75 -2.73 16.51 6.14
N GLY A 76 -2.87 15.92 7.33
CA GLY A 76 -2.41 16.51 8.61
C GLY A 76 -0.88 16.59 8.75
N GLY A 77 -0.10 16.00 7.84
CA GLY A 77 1.37 16.07 7.80
C GLY A 77 2.08 15.18 8.82
N SER A 78 1.36 14.27 9.51
CA SER A 78 1.97 13.31 10.44
C SER A 78 2.76 12.21 9.74
N VAL A 79 2.53 12.02 8.43
CA VAL A 79 3.27 11.10 7.56
C VAL A 79 3.61 11.78 6.23
N GLN A 80 4.67 11.29 5.57
CA GLN A 80 5.11 11.81 4.27
C GLN A 80 4.38 11.13 3.10
N PHE A 81 4.03 9.86 3.25
CA PHE A 81 3.35 9.06 2.25
C PHE A 81 2.17 8.31 2.86
N ALA A 82 1.17 8.00 2.02
CA ALA A 82 0.06 7.12 2.35
C ALA A 82 0.00 5.99 1.32
N GLN A 83 0.27 4.75 1.74
CA GLN A 83 0.24 3.58 0.88
C GLN A 83 -0.99 2.72 1.17
N GLY A 84 -1.63 2.17 0.12
CA GLY A 84 -2.91 1.49 0.22
C GLY A 84 -4.11 2.44 0.23
N VAL A 85 -3.91 3.69 -0.19
CA VAL A 85 -4.99 4.61 -0.56
C VAL A 85 -5.58 4.20 -1.91
N SER A 86 -6.76 4.70 -2.25
CA SER A 86 -7.52 4.19 -3.40
C SER A 86 -8.17 5.30 -4.22
N SER A 87 -8.69 4.90 -5.40
CA SER A 87 -9.52 5.76 -6.24
C SER A 87 -10.81 6.24 -5.55
N ARG A 88 -11.21 5.62 -4.43
CA ARG A 88 -12.27 6.14 -3.56
C ARG A 88 -11.75 7.18 -2.57
N THR A 89 -10.71 6.83 -1.82
CA THR A 89 -10.31 7.61 -0.63
C THR A 89 -9.65 8.93 -0.99
N VAL A 90 -8.79 8.95 -2.03
CA VAL A 90 -8.11 10.19 -2.46
C VAL A 90 -9.11 11.16 -3.12
N PRO A 91 -9.92 10.76 -4.14
CA PRO A 91 -10.91 11.66 -4.70
C PRO A 91 -11.91 12.19 -3.67
N SER A 92 -12.44 11.34 -2.78
CA SER A 92 -13.37 11.81 -1.73
C SER A 92 -12.75 12.89 -0.85
N ALA A 93 -11.47 12.74 -0.46
CA ALA A 93 -10.78 13.73 0.35
C ALA A 93 -10.51 15.02 -0.43
N VAL A 94 -10.05 14.94 -1.69
CA VAL A 94 -9.77 16.09 -2.54
C VAL A 94 -11.03 16.88 -2.88
N LEU A 95 -12.15 16.21 -3.15
CA LEU A 95 -13.47 16.85 -3.33
C LEU A 95 -13.94 17.55 -2.07
N GLY A 96 -13.47 17.10 -0.89
CA GLY A 96 -13.63 17.76 0.40
C GLY A 96 -12.62 18.88 0.68
N GLY A 97 -11.72 19.21 -0.26
CA GLY A 97 -10.71 20.27 -0.13
C GLY A 97 -9.34 19.82 0.40
N ALA A 98 -9.08 18.51 0.49
CA ALA A 98 -7.79 18.01 0.96
C ALA A 98 -6.68 18.20 -0.08
N ASP A 99 -5.47 18.54 0.39
CA ASP A 99 -4.24 18.55 -0.44
C ASP A 99 -3.66 17.12 -0.50
N ALA A 100 -4.11 16.33 -1.50
CA ALA A 100 -3.60 14.99 -1.74
C ALA A 100 -3.65 14.65 -3.24
N ILE A 101 -2.75 13.75 -3.68
CA ILE A 101 -2.71 13.25 -5.05
C ILE A 101 -2.14 11.84 -5.08
N LEU A 102 -2.62 11.01 -6.01
CA LEU A 102 -2.07 9.67 -6.29
C LEU A 102 -0.88 9.80 -7.23
N ILE A 103 0.25 9.17 -6.88
CA ILE A 103 1.46 9.15 -7.71
C ILE A 103 1.84 7.75 -8.19
N ALA A 104 1.24 6.70 -7.62
CA ALA A 104 1.41 5.32 -8.09
C ALA A 104 0.20 4.46 -7.72
N ASN A 105 0.05 3.32 -8.42
CA ASN A 105 -0.90 2.25 -8.10
C ASN A 105 -0.30 0.89 -8.43
N PHE A 106 -0.10 0.05 -7.45
CA PHE A 106 0.52 -1.28 -7.61
C PHE A 106 -0.49 -2.39 -7.92
N VAL A 107 -1.79 -2.17 -7.73
CA VAL A 107 -2.87 -3.12 -8.05
C VAL A 107 -4.09 -2.36 -8.56
N ASP A 108 -4.53 -2.66 -9.78
CA ASP A 108 -5.61 -1.96 -10.48
C ASP A 108 -6.98 -2.67 -10.44
N LYS A 109 -7.12 -3.70 -9.62
CA LYS A 109 -8.34 -4.51 -9.49
C LYS A 109 -8.93 -4.43 -8.10
N LEU A 110 -10.25 -4.55 -8.03
CA LEU A 110 -11.01 -4.57 -6.77
C LEU A 110 -10.96 -5.99 -6.16
N LEU A 111 -9.80 -6.39 -5.62
CA LEU A 111 -9.53 -7.74 -5.12
C LEU A 111 -10.05 -7.92 -3.68
N PHE A 112 -11.35 -7.75 -3.51
CA PHE A 112 -12.06 -8.04 -2.26
C PHE A 112 -13.08 -9.13 -2.47
N THR A 113 -13.33 -9.91 -1.41
CA THR A 113 -14.40 -10.90 -1.36
C THR A 113 -15.27 -10.67 -0.13
N MET A 114 -16.58 -10.83 -0.26
CA MET A 114 -17.49 -10.84 0.87
C MET A 114 -17.68 -12.27 1.33
N HIS A 115 -17.46 -12.51 2.62
CA HIS A 115 -17.64 -13.82 3.24
C HIS A 115 -18.78 -13.77 4.24
N GLY A 116 -19.60 -14.81 4.25
CA GLY A 116 -20.69 -15.00 5.22
C GLY A 116 -20.31 -15.98 6.31
N VAL A 117 -20.82 -15.77 7.52
CA VAL A 117 -20.82 -16.80 8.58
C VAL A 117 -21.61 -18.03 8.09
N PRO A 118 -21.44 -19.24 8.71
CA PRO A 118 -22.03 -20.48 8.17
C PRO A 118 -23.53 -20.43 7.91
N GLU A 119 -24.27 -19.60 8.63
CA GLU A 119 -25.71 -19.44 8.52
C GLU A 119 -26.13 -18.57 7.31
N ILE A 120 -25.19 -17.83 6.70
CA ILE A 120 -25.40 -16.97 5.52
C ILE A 120 -24.88 -17.71 4.28
N ASN A 121 -25.77 -18.02 3.35
CA ASN A 121 -25.46 -18.82 2.16
C ASN A 121 -25.53 -18.03 0.85
N SER A 122 -26.17 -16.86 0.87
CA SER A 122 -26.37 -15.98 -0.28
C SER A 122 -26.30 -14.52 0.12
N MET A 123 -26.16 -13.63 -0.87
CA MET A 123 -26.25 -12.18 -0.65
C MET A 123 -27.63 -11.78 -0.09
N GLN A 124 -28.71 -12.46 -0.50
CA GLN A 124 -30.09 -12.17 -0.06
C GLN A 124 -30.30 -12.47 1.43
N ASP A 125 -29.57 -13.43 2.00
CA ASP A 125 -29.63 -13.74 3.44
C ASP A 125 -29.10 -12.59 4.32
N LEU A 126 -28.42 -11.61 3.70
CA LEU A 126 -27.90 -10.43 4.39
C LEU A 126 -28.98 -9.41 4.73
N LYS A 127 -30.21 -9.53 4.21
CA LYS A 127 -31.30 -8.60 4.51
C LYS A 127 -31.59 -8.61 6.02
N GLY A 128 -31.58 -7.42 6.64
CA GLY A 128 -31.70 -7.24 8.09
C GLY A 128 -30.45 -7.64 8.90
N LYS A 129 -29.32 -7.92 8.25
CA LYS A 129 -28.06 -8.36 8.87
C LYS A 129 -27.01 -7.25 8.87
N VAL A 130 -25.83 -7.56 9.45
CA VAL A 130 -24.72 -6.63 9.58
C VAL A 130 -23.52 -7.16 8.78
N VAL A 131 -22.99 -6.33 7.87
CA VAL A 131 -21.75 -6.54 7.16
C VAL A 131 -20.62 -5.74 7.83
N GLY A 132 -19.51 -6.39 8.15
CA GLY A 132 -18.31 -5.75 8.68
C GLY A 132 -17.38 -5.27 7.58
N VAL A 133 -16.79 -4.09 7.78
CA VAL A 133 -15.77 -3.49 6.94
C VAL A 133 -14.60 -3.00 7.79
N SER A 134 -13.41 -2.82 7.22
CA SER A 134 -12.26 -2.30 7.98
C SER A 134 -12.51 -0.91 8.54
N GLY A 135 -13.27 -0.08 7.80
CA GLY A 135 -13.67 1.26 8.23
C GLY A 135 -14.63 1.90 7.24
N ILE A 136 -15.58 2.66 7.78
CA ILE A 136 -16.54 3.40 6.97
C ILE A 136 -15.82 4.45 6.11
N GLY A 137 -16.20 4.57 4.84
CA GLY A 137 -15.54 5.44 3.86
C GLY A 137 -14.25 4.88 3.25
N GLY A 138 -13.78 3.70 3.71
CA GLY A 138 -12.62 3.01 3.14
C GLY A 138 -12.95 2.12 1.94
N SER A 139 -11.92 1.43 1.40
CA SER A 139 -12.09 0.57 0.21
C SER A 139 -13.00 -0.63 0.44
N THR A 140 -12.96 -1.25 1.64
CA THR A 140 -13.84 -2.38 1.98
C THR A 140 -15.31 -1.95 2.12
N ASP A 141 -15.57 -0.74 2.65
CA ASP A 141 -16.92 -0.16 2.69
C ASP A 141 -17.45 0.10 1.27
N PHE A 142 -16.62 0.73 0.43
CA PHE A 142 -16.95 0.97 -0.98
C PHE A 142 -17.27 -0.33 -1.72
N ALA A 143 -16.40 -1.35 -1.60
CA ALA A 143 -16.60 -2.65 -2.21
C ALA A 143 -17.88 -3.36 -1.71
N SER A 144 -18.15 -3.27 -0.40
CA SER A 144 -19.38 -3.83 0.19
C SER A 144 -20.63 -3.19 -0.39
N ARG A 145 -20.64 -1.85 -0.49
CA ARG A 145 -21.77 -1.10 -1.04
C ARG A 145 -22.02 -1.44 -2.51
N LEU A 146 -20.97 -1.63 -3.30
CA LEU A 146 -21.08 -2.09 -4.68
C LEU A 146 -21.68 -3.49 -4.74
N ALA A 147 -21.13 -4.46 -4.01
CA ALA A 147 -21.61 -5.83 -4.00
C ALA A 147 -23.07 -5.95 -3.54
N LEU A 148 -23.47 -5.19 -2.52
CA LEU A 148 -24.85 -5.16 -2.04
C LEU A 148 -25.80 -4.60 -3.12
N ARG A 149 -25.43 -3.49 -3.77
CA ARG A 149 -26.24 -2.91 -4.85
C ARG A 149 -26.35 -3.86 -6.04
N GLU A 150 -25.28 -4.54 -6.42
CA GLU A 150 -25.28 -5.54 -7.50
C GLU A 150 -26.22 -6.71 -7.17
N ALA A 151 -26.31 -7.09 -5.89
CA ALA A 151 -27.23 -8.10 -5.41
C ALA A 151 -28.68 -7.57 -5.19
N GLY A 152 -28.97 -6.32 -5.57
CA GLY A 152 -30.30 -5.71 -5.39
C GLY A 152 -30.64 -5.29 -3.95
N LEU A 153 -29.64 -5.24 -3.06
CA LEU A 153 -29.79 -4.82 -1.67
C LEU A 153 -29.37 -3.35 -1.50
N VAL A 154 -30.12 -2.60 -0.70
CA VAL A 154 -29.82 -1.19 -0.42
C VAL A 154 -28.96 -1.08 0.83
N PRO A 155 -27.67 -0.64 0.70
CA PRO A 155 -26.79 -0.41 1.85
C PRO A 155 -27.41 0.56 2.86
N ASP A 156 -27.20 0.31 4.14
CA ASP A 156 -27.70 1.04 5.30
C ASP A 156 -29.25 0.98 5.49
N LYS A 157 -29.99 0.49 4.51
CA LYS A 157 -31.44 0.26 4.60
C LYS A 157 -31.77 -1.23 4.77
N ASP A 158 -31.34 -2.06 3.82
CA ASP A 158 -31.59 -3.51 3.87
C ASP A 158 -30.52 -4.23 4.67
N VAL A 159 -29.26 -3.72 4.66
CA VAL A 159 -28.08 -4.31 5.29
C VAL A 159 -27.30 -3.23 6.02
N ALA A 160 -27.13 -3.39 7.33
CA ALA A 160 -26.31 -2.47 8.12
C ALA A 160 -24.81 -2.69 7.83
N ILE A 161 -24.03 -1.61 7.68
CA ILE A 161 -22.58 -1.69 7.50
C ILE A 161 -21.90 -1.15 8.76
N ARG A 162 -20.92 -1.92 9.29
CA ARG A 162 -20.20 -1.57 10.52
C ARG A 162 -18.68 -1.60 10.30
N GLY A 163 -18.00 -0.52 10.68
CA GLY A 163 -16.53 -0.48 10.77
C GLY A 163 -16.05 -1.28 11.98
N VAL A 164 -15.10 -2.21 11.80
CA VAL A 164 -14.60 -3.09 12.86
C VAL A 164 -13.08 -2.94 13.12
N GLY A 165 -12.42 -1.98 12.46
CA GLY A 165 -11.02 -1.62 12.73
C GLY A 165 -10.01 -2.10 11.70
N GLY A 166 -10.22 -3.24 11.05
CA GLY A 166 -9.31 -3.79 10.03
C GLY A 166 -9.85 -5.06 9.39
N VAL A 167 -9.13 -5.59 8.38
CA VAL A 167 -9.56 -6.83 7.69
C VAL A 167 -9.35 -8.08 8.56
N ALA A 168 -8.31 -8.11 9.39
CA ALA A 168 -8.10 -9.19 10.34
C ALA A 168 -9.16 -9.17 11.46
N GLU A 169 -9.46 -7.97 11.98
CA GLU A 169 -10.50 -7.73 12.98
C GLU A 169 -11.89 -8.11 12.45
N THR A 170 -12.13 -7.95 11.14
CA THR A 170 -13.36 -8.40 10.49
C THR A 170 -13.54 -9.92 10.63
N VAL A 171 -12.48 -10.71 10.41
CA VAL A 171 -12.53 -12.17 10.61
C VAL A 171 -12.82 -12.53 12.08
N VAL A 172 -12.21 -11.81 13.01
CA VAL A 172 -12.46 -12.00 14.46
C VAL A 172 -13.91 -11.69 14.81
N ALA A 173 -14.46 -10.58 14.30
CA ALA A 173 -15.86 -10.19 14.52
C ALA A 173 -16.86 -11.19 13.92
N MET A 174 -16.55 -11.80 12.77
CA MET A 174 -17.34 -12.90 12.18
C MET A 174 -17.31 -14.15 13.08
N LYS A 175 -16.12 -14.57 13.54
CA LYS A 175 -15.98 -15.71 14.47
C LYS A 175 -16.75 -15.50 15.77
N ALA A 176 -16.76 -14.26 16.28
CA ALA A 176 -17.51 -13.88 17.48
C ALA A 176 -19.00 -13.65 17.22
N LYS A 177 -19.48 -13.82 15.97
CA LYS A 177 -20.87 -13.58 15.54
C LYS A 177 -21.38 -12.15 15.81
N VAL A 178 -20.47 -11.18 15.93
CA VAL A 178 -20.80 -9.74 16.07
C VAL A 178 -21.30 -9.16 14.75
N ILE A 179 -20.85 -9.73 13.64
CA ILE A 179 -21.28 -9.42 12.27
C ILE A 179 -21.58 -10.73 11.53
N HIS A 180 -22.43 -10.64 10.50
CA HIS A 180 -22.94 -11.80 9.76
C HIS A 180 -22.17 -12.07 8.48
N ALA A 181 -21.53 -11.04 7.93
CA ALA A 181 -20.61 -11.15 6.80
C ALA A 181 -19.51 -10.09 6.91
N GLY A 182 -18.42 -10.28 6.16
CA GLY A 182 -17.31 -9.35 6.14
C GLY A 182 -16.67 -9.24 4.77
N THR A 183 -16.26 -8.01 4.40
CA THR A 183 -15.50 -7.77 3.17
C THR A 183 -14.02 -7.78 3.49
N LEU A 184 -13.31 -8.69 2.83
CA LEU A 184 -11.93 -9.08 3.13
C LEU A 184 -11.04 -9.01 1.90
N SER A 185 -9.76 -8.73 2.13
CA SER A 185 -8.68 -8.90 1.16
C SER A 185 -7.72 -10.00 1.62
N PRO A 186 -6.89 -10.59 0.73
CA PRO A 186 -5.83 -11.51 1.16
C PRO A 186 -4.84 -10.83 2.13
N PRO A 187 -4.35 -11.55 3.15
CA PRO A 187 -4.58 -12.97 3.42
C PRO A 187 -5.83 -13.27 4.25
N SER A 188 -6.52 -12.26 4.80
CA SER A 188 -7.68 -12.47 5.71
C SER A 188 -8.84 -13.20 5.02
N SER A 189 -9.03 -13.03 3.72
CA SER A 189 -10.03 -13.79 2.93
C SER A 189 -9.74 -15.31 2.94
N PHE A 190 -8.48 -15.72 2.81
CA PHE A 190 -8.09 -17.14 2.88
C PHE A 190 -8.16 -17.69 4.31
N VAL A 191 -7.86 -16.85 5.32
CA VAL A 191 -8.10 -17.21 6.74
C VAL A 191 -9.59 -17.47 6.99
N ALA A 192 -10.45 -16.63 6.43
CA ALA A 192 -11.91 -16.78 6.53
C ALA A 192 -12.39 -18.07 5.85
N GLN A 193 -11.93 -18.36 4.63
CA GLN A 193 -12.25 -19.61 3.93
C GLN A 193 -11.81 -20.86 4.73
N LYS A 194 -10.59 -20.85 5.26
CA LYS A 194 -10.09 -21.94 6.12
C LYS A 194 -10.91 -22.10 7.41
N ALA A 195 -11.52 -21.03 7.91
CA ALA A 195 -12.43 -21.04 9.04
C ALA A 195 -13.86 -21.48 8.67
N GLY A 196 -14.12 -21.85 7.41
CA GLY A 196 -15.42 -22.33 6.95
C GLY A 196 -16.39 -21.21 6.51
N PHE A 197 -15.94 -19.97 6.43
CA PHE A 197 -16.76 -18.84 5.94
C PHE A 197 -16.84 -18.87 4.41
N LYS A 198 -18.07 -18.93 3.88
CA LYS A 198 -18.29 -19.04 2.43
C LYS A 198 -18.11 -17.68 1.75
N ILE A 199 -17.56 -17.69 0.53
CA ILE A 199 -17.61 -16.52 -0.34
C ILE A 199 -19.03 -16.32 -0.80
N LEU A 200 -19.62 -15.16 -0.52
CA LEU A 200 -20.92 -14.73 -1.00
C LEU A 200 -20.82 -13.93 -2.29
N PHE A 201 -19.73 -13.15 -2.42
CA PHE A 201 -19.51 -12.28 -3.58
C PHE A 201 -18.02 -12.03 -3.80
N ASP A 202 -17.58 -12.11 -5.05
CA ASP A 202 -16.22 -11.73 -5.49
C ASP A 202 -16.29 -10.40 -6.26
N MET A 203 -15.75 -9.33 -5.66
CA MET A 203 -15.79 -8.00 -6.25
C MET A 203 -14.90 -7.87 -7.49
N SER A 204 -13.94 -8.77 -7.70
CA SER A 204 -13.10 -8.77 -8.91
C SER A 204 -13.91 -9.01 -10.20
N THR A 205 -15.11 -9.59 -10.07
CA THR A 205 -16.04 -9.87 -11.17
C THR A 205 -16.87 -8.67 -11.62
N LEU A 206 -16.83 -7.55 -10.88
CA LEU A 206 -17.62 -6.34 -11.17
C LEU A 206 -17.16 -5.58 -12.42
N GLY A 207 -16.01 -5.92 -13.01
CA GLY A 207 -15.48 -5.23 -14.20
C GLY A 207 -15.08 -3.76 -13.96
N VAL A 208 -14.96 -3.35 -12.70
CA VAL A 208 -14.57 -1.99 -12.30
C VAL A 208 -13.05 -1.93 -12.20
N ASP A 209 -12.42 -1.02 -12.94
CA ASP A 209 -11.02 -0.67 -12.72
C ASP A 209 -10.92 0.18 -11.44
N TYR A 210 -9.97 -0.18 -10.56
CA TYR A 210 -9.90 0.42 -9.24
C TYR A 210 -8.46 0.54 -8.74
N VAL A 211 -8.08 1.71 -8.22
CA VAL A 211 -6.81 1.85 -7.50
C VAL A 211 -6.96 1.18 -6.14
N SER A 212 -6.40 -0.02 -5.99
CA SER A 212 -6.47 -0.79 -4.73
C SER A 212 -5.22 -0.65 -3.87
N SER A 213 -4.05 -0.43 -4.48
CA SER A 213 -2.76 -0.30 -3.81
C SER A 213 -2.08 0.99 -4.22
N GLY A 214 -2.77 2.11 -4.03
CA GLY A 214 -2.28 3.43 -4.41
C GLY A 214 -1.24 3.99 -3.43
N LEU A 215 -0.34 4.81 -3.95
CA LEU A 215 0.57 5.66 -3.18
C LEU A 215 0.13 7.11 -3.32
N GLY A 216 -0.23 7.73 -2.19
CA GLY A 216 -0.64 9.12 -2.10
C GLY A 216 0.41 9.99 -1.43
N VAL A 217 0.50 11.23 -1.89
CA VAL A 217 1.31 12.31 -1.29
C VAL A 217 0.50 13.59 -1.23
N LYS A 218 0.97 14.60 -0.48
CA LYS A 218 0.45 15.96 -0.61
C LYS A 218 1.00 16.60 -1.89
N LYS A 219 0.17 17.32 -2.67
CA LYS A 219 0.62 18.03 -3.89
C LYS A 219 1.76 19.01 -3.56
N ALA A 220 1.62 19.78 -2.48
CA ALA A 220 2.65 20.70 -2.00
C ALA A 220 3.96 19.98 -1.63
N ALA A 221 3.89 18.81 -0.98
CA ALA A 221 5.06 18.02 -0.63
C ALA A 221 5.74 17.41 -1.86
N LEU A 222 4.97 16.97 -2.84
CA LEU A 222 5.50 16.47 -4.13
C LEU A 222 6.29 17.56 -4.86
N ALA A 223 5.76 18.78 -4.92
CA ALA A 223 6.44 19.91 -5.54
C ALA A 223 7.75 20.28 -4.81
N ALA A 224 7.73 20.29 -3.46
CA ALA A 224 8.88 20.68 -2.64
C ALA A 224 9.96 19.58 -2.54
N ASN A 225 9.60 18.29 -2.62
CA ASN A 225 10.48 17.16 -2.38
C ASN A 225 10.36 16.09 -3.48
N ARG A 226 10.39 16.53 -4.74
CA ARG A 226 10.18 15.67 -5.91
C ARG A 226 11.16 14.49 -5.96
N GLU A 227 12.45 14.75 -5.74
CA GLU A 227 13.50 13.72 -5.78
C GLU A 227 13.26 12.65 -4.71
N GLN A 228 12.85 13.03 -3.50
CA GLN A 228 12.50 12.08 -2.46
C GLN A 228 11.32 11.17 -2.87
N SER A 229 10.29 11.74 -3.52
CA SER A 229 9.14 10.98 -4.02
C SER A 229 9.56 10.01 -5.12
N LYS A 230 10.47 10.43 -6.01
CA LYS A 230 11.07 9.59 -7.06
C LYS A 230 11.85 8.41 -6.47
N GLN A 231 12.77 8.69 -5.55
CA GLN A 231 13.58 7.67 -4.88
C GLN A 231 12.70 6.69 -4.07
N PHE A 232 11.66 7.19 -3.42
CA PHE A 232 10.69 6.35 -2.71
C PHE A 232 9.96 5.40 -3.67
N LEU A 233 9.49 5.88 -4.82
CA LEU A 233 8.86 5.06 -5.86
C LEU A 233 9.83 4.04 -6.46
N MET A 234 11.09 4.41 -6.70
CA MET A 234 12.13 3.49 -7.19
C MET A 234 12.34 2.33 -6.21
N ALA A 235 12.43 2.61 -4.91
CA ALA A 235 12.54 1.58 -3.89
C ALA A 235 11.29 0.68 -3.81
N MET A 236 10.09 1.26 -3.98
CA MET A 236 8.83 0.49 -4.03
C MET A 236 8.78 -0.44 -5.25
N ILE A 237 9.25 -0.01 -6.41
CA ILE A 237 9.33 -0.81 -7.64
C ILE A 237 10.33 -1.97 -7.46
N GLU A 238 11.47 -1.75 -6.80
CA GLU A 238 12.37 -2.84 -6.41
C GLU A 238 11.68 -3.86 -5.49
N GLY A 239 10.96 -3.38 -4.49
CA GLY A 239 10.19 -4.24 -3.58
C GLY A 239 9.14 -5.06 -4.31
N GLU A 240 8.45 -4.46 -5.27
CA GLU A 240 7.48 -5.16 -6.11
C GLU A 240 8.15 -6.21 -7.00
N LYS A 241 9.28 -5.89 -7.61
CA LYS A 241 10.05 -6.87 -8.40
C LYS A 241 10.44 -8.08 -7.54
N ILE A 242 10.98 -7.85 -6.34
CA ILE A 242 11.32 -8.94 -5.41
C ILE A 242 10.07 -9.74 -5.05
N LEU A 243 8.96 -9.07 -4.72
CA LEU A 243 7.68 -9.70 -4.46
C LEU A 243 7.25 -10.64 -5.58
N LYS A 244 7.49 -10.27 -6.84
CA LYS A 244 7.10 -11.09 -8.02
C LYS A 244 8.05 -12.23 -8.31
N THR A 245 9.32 -12.15 -7.91
CA THR A 245 10.39 -13.06 -8.37
C THR A 245 11.01 -13.91 -7.27
N ASP A 246 10.89 -13.53 -6.00
CA ASP A 246 11.40 -14.29 -4.85
C ASP A 246 10.25 -14.65 -3.89
N GLU A 247 9.61 -15.79 -4.16
CA GLU A 247 8.49 -16.29 -3.37
C GLU A 247 8.89 -16.52 -1.91
N GLU A 248 10.03 -17.18 -1.66
CA GLU A 248 10.45 -17.55 -0.31
C GLU A 248 10.75 -16.33 0.56
N PHE A 249 11.44 -15.33 0.03
CA PHE A 249 11.65 -14.07 0.73
C PHE A 249 10.32 -13.37 0.98
N SER A 250 9.47 -13.29 -0.03
CA SER A 250 8.15 -12.64 0.07
C SER A 250 7.26 -13.30 1.11
N LEU A 251 7.22 -14.64 1.17
CA LEU A 251 6.45 -15.37 2.18
C LEU A 251 6.97 -15.12 3.59
N ARG A 252 8.30 -15.03 3.81
CA ARG A 252 8.87 -14.67 5.11
C ARG A 252 8.48 -13.25 5.53
N VAL A 253 8.56 -12.29 4.61
CA VAL A 253 8.14 -10.90 4.84
C VAL A 253 6.66 -10.83 5.18
N LEU A 254 5.82 -11.50 4.40
CA LEU A 254 4.37 -11.55 4.64
C LEU A 254 4.05 -12.17 6.00
N ALA A 255 4.68 -13.30 6.36
CA ALA A 255 4.50 -13.91 7.69
C ALA A 255 4.83 -12.95 8.83
N LYS A 256 5.97 -12.24 8.70
CA LYS A 256 6.43 -11.26 9.71
C LYS A 256 5.43 -10.13 9.90
N HIS A 257 4.98 -9.50 8.82
CA HIS A 257 4.11 -8.32 8.89
C HIS A 257 2.66 -8.66 9.21
N THR A 258 2.11 -9.73 8.60
CA THR A 258 0.71 -10.14 8.82
C THR A 258 0.52 -10.91 10.13
N ARG A 259 1.60 -11.41 10.74
CA ARG A 259 1.60 -12.31 11.91
C ARG A 259 0.83 -13.61 11.66
N ILE A 260 0.68 -14.02 10.41
CA ILE A 260 0.09 -15.30 10.02
C ILE A 260 1.21 -16.31 9.92
N SER A 261 1.14 -17.38 10.74
CA SER A 261 2.10 -18.48 10.74
C SER A 261 1.71 -19.60 9.76
N ASP A 262 0.47 -19.63 9.30
CA ASP A 262 -0.03 -20.62 8.36
C ASP A 262 0.55 -20.37 6.96
N ARG A 263 1.60 -21.13 6.64
CA ARG A 263 2.35 -20.98 5.38
C ARG A 263 1.49 -21.28 4.14
N GLU A 264 0.52 -22.19 4.26
CA GLU A 264 -0.37 -22.52 3.14
C GLU A 264 -1.30 -21.35 2.83
N VAL A 265 -1.90 -20.73 3.85
CA VAL A 265 -2.72 -19.52 3.68
C VAL A 265 -1.90 -18.39 3.05
N LEU A 266 -0.66 -18.20 3.49
CA LEU A 266 0.22 -17.16 2.90
C LEU A 266 0.56 -17.46 1.45
N ARG A 267 0.88 -18.72 1.11
CA ARG A 267 1.21 -19.13 -0.27
C ARG A 267 0.02 -18.99 -1.20
N GLN A 268 -1.16 -19.43 -0.78
CA GLN A 268 -2.40 -19.26 -1.55
C GLN A 268 -2.68 -17.78 -1.79
N SER A 269 -2.55 -16.95 -0.76
CA SER A 269 -2.73 -15.50 -0.85
C SER A 269 -1.72 -14.85 -1.80
N TYR A 270 -0.45 -15.24 -1.70
CA TYR A 270 0.63 -14.77 -2.56
C TYR A 270 0.38 -15.15 -4.02
N ASN A 271 0.07 -16.43 -4.30
CA ASN A 271 -0.18 -16.92 -5.65
C ASN A 271 -1.41 -16.25 -6.29
N TYR A 272 -2.45 -15.99 -5.49
CA TYR A 272 -3.64 -15.26 -5.95
C TYR A 272 -3.29 -13.81 -6.31
N MET A 273 -2.53 -13.09 -5.46
CA MET A 273 -2.26 -11.66 -5.63
C MET A 273 -1.15 -11.36 -6.64
N ARG A 274 -0.12 -12.21 -6.73
CA ARG A 274 1.10 -11.96 -7.52
C ARG A 274 0.85 -11.51 -8.97
N PRO A 275 -0.08 -12.11 -9.73
CA PRO A 275 -0.33 -11.71 -11.12
C PRO A 275 -0.87 -10.28 -11.28
N TYR A 276 -1.51 -9.75 -10.23
CA TYR A 276 -2.15 -8.42 -10.27
C TYR A 276 -1.21 -7.27 -9.91
N PHE A 277 0.01 -7.54 -9.44
CA PHE A 277 0.98 -6.47 -9.20
C PHE A 277 1.54 -5.94 -10.52
N LEU A 278 1.50 -4.63 -10.70
CA LEU A 278 1.83 -3.92 -11.93
C LEU A 278 3.32 -3.56 -11.98
N LYS A 279 4.06 -4.06 -12.99
CA LYS A 279 5.46 -3.67 -13.22
C LYS A 279 5.64 -2.16 -13.39
N LEU A 280 4.67 -1.52 -14.05
CA LEU A 280 4.57 -0.09 -14.22
C LEU A 280 3.36 0.38 -13.41
N PRO A 281 3.56 0.88 -12.18
CA PRO A 281 2.47 1.13 -11.25
C PRO A 281 1.74 2.46 -11.55
N TYR A 282 1.34 2.70 -12.80
CA TYR A 282 0.56 3.88 -13.19
C TYR A 282 -0.87 3.80 -12.65
N PRO A 283 -1.33 4.78 -11.86
CA PRO A 283 -2.75 4.95 -11.65
C PRO A 283 -3.42 5.37 -12.96
N SER A 284 -4.49 4.68 -13.35
CA SER A 284 -5.18 4.96 -14.61
C SER A 284 -6.27 6.02 -14.42
N PHE A 285 -6.44 6.89 -15.41
CA PHE A 285 -7.55 7.86 -15.45
C PHE A 285 -8.90 7.15 -15.46
N ARG A 286 -8.99 5.98 -16.09
CA ARG A 286 -10.19 5.17 -16.13
C ARG A 286 -10.61 4.72 -14.72
N SER A 287 -9.67 4.20 -13.92
CA SER A 287 -9.99 3.75 -12.55
C SER A 287 -10.49 4.90 -11.66
N ILE A 288 -10.01 6.12 -11.88
CA ILE A 288 -10.53 7.31 -11.20
C ILE A 288 -11.93 7.64 -11.74
N LYS A 289 -12.12 7.69 -13.07
CA LYS A 289 -13.41 8.01 -13.69
C LYS A 289 -14.51 7.05 -13.26
N ASP A 290 -14.25 5.74 -13.35
CA ASP A 290 -15.20 4.70 -12.93
C ASP A 290 -15.61 4.89 -11.45
N THR A 291 -14.63 5.24 -10.61
CA THR A 291 -14.92 5.49 -9.19
C THR A 291 -15.67 6.79 -8.97
N LEU A 292 -15.36 7.88 -9.69
CA LEU A 292 -16.08 9.15 -9.61
C LEU A 292 -17.53 8.99 -10.03
N ASP A 293 -17.83 8.21 -11.07
CA ASP A 293 -19.19 7.94 -11.53
C ASP A 293 -20.02 7.21 -10.45
N ILE A 294 -19.38 6.31 -9.71
CA ILE A 294 -20.02 5.64 -8.57
C ILE A 294 -20.20 6.61 -7.39
N LEU A 295 -19.15 7.40 -7.08
CA LEU A 295 -19.17 8.38 -5.98
C LEU A 295 -20.17 9.50 -6.19
N ALA A 296 -20.49 9.85 -7.43
CA ALA A 296 -21.47 10.90 -7.78
C ALA A 296 -22.86 10.66 -7.18
N ARG A 297 -23.17 9.41 -6.82
CA ARG A 297 -24.42 9.03 -6.13
C ARG A 297 -24.50 9.59 -4.70
N ASP A 298 -23.35 9.65 -4.04
CA ASP A 298 -23.22 10.05 -2.63
C ASP A 298 -22.53 11.42 -2.47
N ILE A 299 -21.71 11.81 -3.44
CA ILE A 299 -20.92 13.07 -3.49
C ILE A 299 -21.20 13.76 -4.84
N PRO A 300 -22.18 14.68 -4.92
CA PRO A 300 -22.57 15.29 -6.21
C PRO A 300 -21.42 15.94 -6.99
N LYS A 301 -20.44 16.56 -6.30
CA LYS A 301 -19.24 17.16 -6.92
C LYS A 301 -18.39 16.15 -7.73
N ALA A 302 -18.54 14.85 -7.47
CA ALA A 302 -17.76 13.83 -8.21
C ALA A 302 -18.22 13.71 -9.67
N LYS A 303 -19.45 14.13 -10.00
CA LYS A 303 -20.02 14.00 -11.35
C LYS A 303 -19.22 14.76 -12.41
N ASP A 304 -18.81 15.98 -12.07
CA ASP A 304 -18.14 16.90 -13.00
C ASP A 304 -16.64 17.05 -12.73
N ALA A 305 -16.09 16.19 -11.84
CA ALA A 305 -14.67 16.24 -11.48
C ALA A 305 -13.78 15.65 -12.59
N ASP A 306 -12.67 16.34 -12.92
CA ASP A 306 -11.69 15.82 -13.88
C ASP A 306 -10.79 14.77 -13.18
N PRO A 307 -10.69 13.55 -13.70
CA PRO A 307 -9.77 12.52 -13.16
C PRO A 307 -8.31 13.00 -12.99
N LYS A 308 -7.87 13.97 -13.78
CA LYS A 308 -6.51 14.57 -13.71
C LYS A 308 -6.24 15.27 -12.38
N ASP A 309 -7.26 15.74 -11.68
CA ASP A 309 -7.11 16.43 -10.40
C ASP A 309 -6.63 15.51 -9.27
N PHE A 310 -6.71 14.19 -9.47
CA PHE A 310 -6.46 13.16 -8.46
C PHE A 310 -5.22 12.31 -8.71
N ILE A 311 -4.58 12.44 -9.89
CA ILE A 311 -3.42 11.64 -10.32
C ILE A 311 -2.29 12.55 -10.82
N ASP A 312 -1.05 12.26 -10.41
CA ASP A 312 0.16 12.79 -11.02
C ASP A 312 1.09 11.65 -11.44
N ASN A 313 1.15 11.40 -12.75
CA ASN A 313 2.00 10.36 -13.34
C ASN A 313 3.41 10.87 -13.71
N SER A 314 3.74 12.13 -13.44
CA SER A 314 4.96 12.75 -13.93
C SER A 314 6.23 12.13 -13.34
N VAL A 315 6.22 11.74 -12.06
CA VAL A 315 7.37 11.09 -11.43
C VAL A 315 7.62 9.68 -12.00
N LEU A 316 6.56 8.90 -12.22
CA LEU A 316 6.69 7.58 -12.85
C LEU A 316 7.19 7.67 -14.29
N LYS A 317 6.76 8.68 -15.06
CA LYS A 317 7.27 8.94 -16.42
C LYS A 317 8.76 9.26 -16.42
N GLU A 318 9.26 10.02 -15.43
CA GLU A 318 10.69 10.27 -15.28
C GLU A 318 11.48 8.99 -14.96
N ILE A 319 10.93 8.13 -14.07
CA ILE A 319 11.55 6.84 -13.72
C ILE A 319 11.59 5.93 -14.94
N GLU A 320 10.51 5.83 -15.70
CA GLU A 320 10.43 5.04 -16.93
C GLU A 320 11.41 5.58 -17.99
N ALA A 321 11.39 6.88 -18.28
CA ALA A 321 12.28 7.51 -19.25
C ALA A 321 13.78 7.40 -18.91
N SER A 322 14.12 7.19 -17.63
CA SER A 322 15.51 6.96 -17.20
C SER A 322 16.03 5.54 -17.50
N GLY A 323 15.19 4.62 -17.99
CA GLY A 323 15.53 3.21 -18.18
C GLY A 323 15.61 2.41 -16.89
N TYR A 324 15.15 2.99 -15.76
CA TYR A 324 15.24 2.33 -14.46
C TYR A 324 14.40 1.05 -14.39
N ILE A 325 13.20 1.07 -14.97
CA ILE A 325 12.29 -0.09 -14.97
C ILE A 325 12.97 -1.29 -15.65
N GLU A 326 13.57 -1.08 -16.83
CA GLU A 326 14.31 -2.11 -17.56
C GLU A 326 15.52 -2.60 -16.77
N SER A 327 16.20 -1.71 -16.03
CA SER A 327 17.34 -2.11 -15.19
C SER A 327 16.92 -3.00 -14.02
N VAL A 328 15.71 -2.81 -13.47
CA VAL A 328 15.17 -3.59 -12.34
C VAL A 328 14.60 -4.93 -12.80
N TYR A 329 13.86 -4.95 -13.91
CA TYR A 329 13.14 -6.15 -14.36
C TYR A 329 13.92 -6.98 -15.40
N GLY A 330 14.98 -6.43 -15.97
CA GLY A 330 15.64 -6.97 -17.17
C GLY A 330 14.86 -6.59 -18.43
N LYS A 331 15.59 -6.63 -19.58
CA LYS A 331 14.96 -6.41 -20.89
C LYS A 331 14.04 -7.57 -21.26
#